data_f4c1b769c8051428c0efa3c54a8fc74f
#
_entry.id   f4c1b769c8051428c0efa3c54a8fc74f
#
_cell.length_a   1.000
_cell.length_b   1.000
_cell.length_c   1.000
_cell.angle_alpha   90.00
_cell.angle_beta   90.00
_cell.angle_gamma   90.00
#
_symmetry.space_group_name_H-M   'P 1'
#
loop_
_entity.id
_entity.type
_entity.pdbx_description
1 polymer ?
#
loop_
_entity_poly.entity_id
_entity_poly.type
_entity_poly.pdbx_seq_one_letter_code
_entity_poly.pdbx_strand_id
1 'polypeptide(L)'
;MYGPVALSACSETSSSSGAGASTSEVSGLNKVGGELVGEGASSQQNAMDYFNIKYQEAVSGASLAYTASGSGSGRKNFIAGQVAFGGSDSPLSAEQVEKAKGRCQGNDAWHLPFVIGPVAVAYHLNGVDHLNLSAATVAKIFKGEIKKWNDAAIAQENTGVQLPDSDIKVVYRSDESGTSDNFQKFLKAASPENWSTEGQAFPTAVGSGANGSNGVATEVSNIDGAITYVEAGFAKQQKLGIAAIDFGHGPVQLNPDSVGVALDHLTFKTQGNDMVVDSSALFAMKEKDAYPLVLTTYEIVCSAGYDQTTRDRVKDFLSVALNSQDQELADLGYIPVKGTHRDRLEKAVKAIS
;
A
#
# COMPACT_ATOMS: atom_id res chain seq x y z
N MET A 1 4.55 -33.69 -76.51
CA MET A 1 5.86 -33.88 -75.83
C MET A 1 5.85 -33.04 -74.62
N TYR A 2 6.08 -33.69 -73.51
CA TYR A 2 5.85 -33.18 -72.15
C TYR A 2 7.02 -32.36 -71.67
N GLY A 3 6.74 -31.19 -70.99
CA GLY A 3 7.69 -30.48 -70.16
C GLY A 3 7.09 -30.31 -68.77
N PRO A 4 7.85 -30.57 -67.69
CA PRO A 4 7.30 -30.53 -66.32
C PRO A 4 7.24 -29.11 -65.78
N VAL A 5 6.13 -28.82 -65.16
CA VAL A 5 5.91 -27.57 -64.39
C VAL A 5 6.48 -27.82 -63.01
N ALA A 6 7.43 -26.97 -62.64
CA ALA A 6 7.95 -26.94 -61.26
C ALA A 6 7.04 -26.06 -60.40
N LEU A 7 6.40 -26.68 -59.41
CA LEU A 7 5.70 -25.94 -58.34
C LEU A 7 6.77 -25.49 -57.32
N SER A 8 6.98 -24.19 -57.24
CA SER A 8 7.66 -23.59 -56.09
C SER A 8 6.62 -23.32 -55.03
N ALA A 9 6.72 -24.05 -53.94
CA ALA A 9 5.94 -23.80 -52.76
C ALA A 9 6.57 -22.59 -52.01
N CYS A 10 5.88 -21.49 -52.01
CA CYS A 10 6.18 -20.40 -51.09
C CYS A 10 5.65 -20.78 -49.70
N SER A 11 6.55 -21.07 -48.78
CA SER A 11 6.19 -21.17 -47.40
C SER A 11 6.02 -19.75 -46.85
N GLU A 12 4.78 -19.36 -46.68
CA GLU A 12 4.47 -18.17 -45.86
C GLU A 12 4.72 -18.50 -44.41
N THR A 13 5.84 -18.02 -43.88
CA THR A 13 6.01 -17.88 -42.44
C THR A 13 5.11 -16.75 -42.00
N SER A 14 3.95 -17.10 -41.51
CA SER A 14 3.14 -16.16 -40.73
C SER A 14 3.85 -15.85 -39.44
N SER A 15 4.55 -14.72 -39.41
CA SER A 15 4.98 -14.11 -38.17
C SER A 15 3.73 -13.62 -37.46
N SER A 16 3.21 -14.43 -36.56
CA SER A 16 2.25 -13.91 -35.57
C SER A 16 3.04 -13.01 -34.63
N SER A 17 2.96 -11.72 -34.93
CA SER A 17 3.33 -10.71 -33.95
C SER A 17 2.29 -10.74 -32.83
N GLY A 18 2.44 -11.68 -31.93
CA GLY A 18 1.79 -11.61 -30.63
C GLY A 18 2.39 -10.41 -29.92
N ALA A 19 1.56 -9.39 -29.72
CA ALA A 19 1.91 -8.32 -28.80
C ALA A 19 1.91 -8.89 -27.38
N GLY A 20 2.92 -9.69 -27.06
CA GLY A 20 3.28 -10.03 -25.71
C GLY A 20 3.89 -8.79 -25.09
N ALA A 21 3.31 -8.30 -23.98
CA ALA A 21 3.99 -7.31 -23.17
C ALA A 21 5.42 -7.79 -22.96
N SER A 22 6.39 -7.04 -23.47
CA SER A 22 7.79 -7.35 -23.26
C SER A 22 8.05 -7.23 -21.76
N THR A 23 8.17 -8.38 -21.10
CA THR A 23 8.78 -8.41 -19.78
C THR A 23 10.23 -8.03 -19.98
N SER A 24 10.58 -6.77 -19.67
CA SER A 24 11.97 -6.35 -19.66
C SER A 24 12.68 -7.25 -18.65
N GLU A 25 13.67 -8.00 -19.11
CA GLU A 25 14.47 -8.82 -18.21
C GLU A 25 15.15 -7.93 -17.17
N VAL A 26 15.05 -8.33 -15.92
CA VAL A 26 15.74 -7.67 -14.83
C VAL A 26 17.23 -8.06 -14.91
N SER A 27 18.09 -7.06 -15.07
CA SER A 27 19.52 -7.26 -15.14
C SER A 27 20.16 -7.35 -13.75
N GLY A 28 21.31 -8.01 -13.66
CA GLY A 28 22.13 -8.02 -12.45
C GLY A 28 21.60 -8.90 -11.32
N LEU A 29 20.70 -9.84 -11.61
CA LEU A 29 20.20 -10.77 -10.62
C LEU A 29 21.25 -11.84 -10.27
N ASN A 30 21.29 -12.21 -8.99
CA ASN A 30 22.13 -13.29 -8.49
C ASN A 30 21.56 -14.68 -8.84
N LYS A 31 20.25 -14.74 -9.07
CA LYS A 31 19.51 -15.95 -9.48
C LYS A 31 19.64 -17.11 -8.48
N VAL A 32 19.50 -16.80 -7.20
CA VAL A 32 19.49 -17.79 -6.13
C VAL A 32 18.06 -18.29 -5.93
N GLY A 33 17.86 -19.60 -6.10
CA GLY A 33 16.58 -20.25 -5.87
C GLY A 33 16.24 -20.38 -4.38
N GLY A 34 15.08 -20.96 -4.11
CA GLY A 34 14.59 -21.19 -2.77
C GLY A 34 13.62 -20.13 -2.30
N GLU A 35 13.14 -20.30 -1.07
CA GLU A 35 12.09 -19.46 -0.50
C GLU A 35 12.68 -18.26 0.25
N LEU A 36 12.22 -17.07 -0.12
CA LEU A 36 12.44 -15.84 0.65
C LEU A 36 11.23 -15.63 1.57
N VAL A 37 11.48 -15.40 2.85
CA VAL A 37 10.42 -15.22 3.85
C VAL A 37 10.33 -13.76 4.26
N GLY A 38 9.13 -13.20 4.14
CA GLY A 38 8.78 -11.87 4.61
C GLY A 38 7.46 -11.90 5.37
N GLU A 39 7.22 -10.88 6.15
CA GLU A 39 5.99 -10.77 6.94
C GLU A 39 5.68 -9.32 7.23
N GLY A 40 4.40 -9.01 7.40
CA GLY A 40 4.00 -7.72 7.93
C GLY A 40 2.72 -7.15 7.32
N ALA A 41 2.78 -5.90 6.92
CA ALA A 41 1.62 -5.12 6.50
C ALA A 41 0.73 -5.85 5.51
N SER A 42 -0.55 -5.98 5.84
CA SER A 42 -1.55 -6.57 4.95
C SER A 42 -1.96 -5.59 3.83
N SER A 43 -1.69 -4.30 4.01
CA SER A 43 -1.92 -3.26 3.01
C SER A 43 -1.29 -3.57 1.67
N GLN A 44 -0.11 -4.18 1.68
CA GLN A 44 0.66 -4.51 0.48
C GLN A 44 0.50 -5.96 0.00
N GLN A 45 -0.42 -6.72 0.56
CA GLN A 45 -0.56 -8.14 0.23
C GLN A 45 -0.70 -8.38 -1.27
N ASN A 46 -1.58 -7.62 -1.93
CA ASN A 46 -1.81 -7.78 -3.37
C ASN A 46 -0.57 -7.40 -4.20
N ALA A 47 0.21 -6.42 -3.75
CA ALA A 47 1.48 -6.06 -4.37
C ALA A 47 2.51 -7.18 -4.19
N MET A 48 2.63 -7.75 -2.99
CA MET A 48 3.55 -8.85 -2.71
C MET A 48 3.21 -10.09 -3.55
N ASP A 49 1.93 -10.42 -3.69
CA ASP A 49 1.49 -11.52 -4.55
C ASP A 49 1.90 -11.29 -6.01
N TYR A 50 1.73 -10.08 -6.50
CA TYR A 50 2.14 -9.69 -7.85
C TYR A 50 3.66 -9.77 -8.02
N PHE A 51 4.42 -9.21 -7.10
CA PHE A 51 5.89 -9.26 -7.11
C PHE A 51 6.39 -10.71 -7.03
N ASN A 52 5.71 -11.57 -6.27
CA ASN A 52 6.07 -12.98 -6.20
C ASN A 52 5.93 -13.68 -7.56
N ILE A 53 4.84 -13.42 -8.29
CA ILE A 53 4.66 -13.96 -9.65
C ILE A 53 5.84 -13.55 -10.53
N LYS A 54 6.21 -12.26 -10.51
CA LYS A 54 7.34 -11.75 -11.29
C LYS A 54 8.69 -12.31 -10.82
N TYR A 55 8.84 -12.51 -9.52
CA TYR A 55 10.05 -13.11 -8.94
C TYR A 55 10.24 -14.54 -9.40
N GLN A 56 9.18 -15.34 -9.39
CA GLN A 56 9.22 -16.73 -9.87
C GLN A 56 9.54 -16.81 -11.37
N GLU A 57 9.04 -15.86 -12.16
CA GLU A 57 9.37 -15.77 -13.60
C GLU A 57 10.83 -15.38 -13.83
N ALA A 58 11.36 -14.48 -13.01
CA ALA A 58 12.70 -13.93 -13.19
C ALA A 58 13.80 -14.85 -12.66
N VAL A 59 13.54 -15.61 -11.60
CA VAL A 59 14.51 -16.48 -10.93
C VAL A 59 13.93 -17.89 -10.80
N SER A 60 14.50 -18.82 -11.55
CA SER A 60 14.07 -20.22 -11.54
C SER A 60 14.20 -20.83 -10.15
N GLY A 61 13.12 -21.44 -9.66
CA GLY A 61 13.07 -22.09 -8.35
C GLY A 61 12.97 -21.14 -7.16
N ALA A 62 12.89 -19.84 -7.38
CA ALA A 62 12.70 -18.86 -6.30
C ALA A 62 11.21 -18.61 -6.03
N SER A 63 10.88 -18.29 -4.80
CA SER A 63 9.54 -17.90 -4.38
C SER A 63 9.60 -17.01 -3.14
N LEU A 64 8.56 -16.17 -2.98
CA LEU A 64 8.34 -15.39 -1.77
C LEU A 64 7.23 -16.06 -0.94
N ALA A 65 7.48 -16.27 0.34
CA ALA A 65 6.43 -16.55 1.32
C ALA A 65 6.22 -15.28 2.17
N TYR A 66 5.13 -14.58 1.93
CA TYR A 66 4.77 -13.36 2.66
C TYR A 66 3.54 -13.59 3.50
N THR A 67 3.65 -13.36 4.81
CA THR A 67 2.54 -13.46 5.74
C THR A 67 2.00 -12.06 6.05
N ALA A 68 0.77 -11.80 5.68
CA ALA A 68 0.11 -10.51 5.87
C ALA A 68 -0.50 -10.41 7.27
N SER A 69 0.36 -10.32 8.28
CA SER A 69 0.00 -10.36 9.70
C SER A 69 -0.13 -8.98 10.36
N GLY A 70 0.17 -7.92 9.62
CA GLY A 70 0.14 -6.53 10.11
C GLY A 70 1.53 -5.95 10.32
N SER A 71 1.62 -4.62 10.28
CA SER A 71 2.89 -3.89 10.39
C SER A 71 3.62 -4.17 11.71
N GLY A 72 2.89 -4.28 12.81
CA GLY A 72 3.48 -4.59 14.12
C GLY A 72 4.19 -5.92 14.13
N SER A 73 3.55 -6.98 13.62
CA SER A 73 4.15 -8.31 13.48
C SER A 73 5.37 -8.28 12.55
N GLY A 74 5.28 -7.54 11.44
CA GLY A 74 6.39 -7.42 10.50
C GLY A 74 7.64 -6.85 11.15
N ARG A 75 7.50 -5.77 11.90
CA ARG A 75 8.63 -5.17 12.61
C ARG A 75 9.19 -6.08 13.69
N LYS A 76 8.32 -6.67 14.50
CA LYS A 76 8.72 -7.58 15.59
C LYS A 76 9.47 -8.81 15.06
N ASN A 77 8.95 -9.44 14.03
CA ASN A 77 9.52 -10.69 13.49
C ASN A 77 10.79 -10.44 12.66
N PHE A 78 10.90 -9.28 12.01
CA PHE A 78 12.15 -8.85 11.41
C PHE A 78 13.26 -8.67 12.47
N ILE A 79 12.96 -7.94 13.54
CA ILE A 79 13.90 -7.73 14.66
C ILE A 79 14.29 -9.05 15.31
N ALA A 80 13.36 -9.99 15.44
CA ALA A 80 13.62 -11.32 15.99
C ALA A 80 14.42 -12.24 15.06
N GLY A 81 14.68 -11.82 13.81
CA GLY A 81 15.42 -12.63 12.84
C GLY A 81 14.61 -13.77 12.25
N GLN A 82 13.30 -13.78 12.41
CA GLN A 82 12.42 -14.86 11.92
C GLN A 82 12.10 -14.73 10.43
N VAL A 83 12.21 -13.54 9.89
CA VAL A 83 11.97 -13.24 8.47
C VAL A 83 13.13 -12.43 7.90
N ALA A 84 13.32 -12.51 6.59
CA ALA A 84 14.40 -11.79 5.91
C ALA A 84 14.11 -10.29 5.81
N PHE A 85 12.83 -9.92 5.63
CA PHE A 85 12.41 -8.52 5.64
C PHE A 85 11.04 -8.37 6.31
N GLY A 86 10.80 -7.19 6.87
CA GLY A 86 9.51 -6.83 7.47
C GLY A 86 8.80 -5.81 6.61
N GLY A 87 7.52 -6.05 6.31
CA GLY A 87 6.65 -5.06 5.68
C GLY A 87 5.97 -4.20 6.74
N SER A 88 6.05 -2.87 6.61
CA SER A 88 5.44 -1.98 7.59
C SER A 88 5.02 -0.65 6.96
N ASP A 89 3.82 -0.20 7.30
CA ASP A 89 3.34 1.14 6.93
C ASP A 89 3.85 2.22 7.88
N SER A 90 4.52 1.82 8.95
CA SER A 90 5.09 2.71 9.96
C SER A 90 6.58 2.41 10.13
N PRO A 91 7.43 3.42 10.33
CA PRO A 91 8.85 3.16 10.57
C PRO A 91 9.08 2.50 11.92
N LEU A 92 10.25 1.91 12.07
CA LEU A 92 10.73 1.43 13.37
C LEU A 92 10.75 2.59 14.36
N SER A 93 10.31 2.34 15.61
CA SER A 93 10.51 3.28 16.70
C SER A 93 11.99 3.42 17.03
N ALA A 94 12.37 4.45 17.80
CA ALA A 94 13.75 4.63 18.23
C ALA A 94 14.30 3.39 18.95
N GLU A 95 13.50 2.76 19.82
CA GLU A 95 13.87 1.51 20.50
C GLU A 95 14.04 0.36 19.50
N GLN A 96 13.14 0.24 18.55
CA GLN A 96 13.21 -0.81 17.54
C GLN A 96 14.41 -0.63 16.60
N VAL A 97 14.81 0.61 16.28
CA VAL A 97 16.01 0.89 15.47
C VAL A 97 17.25 0.29 16.14
N GLU A 98 17.40 0.47 17.45
CA GLU A 98 18.54 -0.11 18.19
C GLU A 98 18.51 -1.63 18.21
N LYS A 99 17.34 -2.24 18.41
CA LYS A 99 17.18 -3.70 18.36
C LYS A 99 17.45 -4.24 16.95
N ALA A 100 17.05 -3.52 15.92
CA ALA A 100 17.30 -3.92 14.53
C ALA A 100 18.78 -3.96 14.19
N LYS A 101 19.61 -3.08 14.77
CA LYS A 101 21.07 -3.15 14.64
C LYS A 101 21.62 -4.50 15.12
N GLY A 102 21.15 -4.98 16.26
CA GLY A 102 21.52 -6.30 16.76
C GLY A 102 21.14 -7.42 15.79
N ARG A 103 19.92 -7.38 15.25
CA ARG A 103 19.45 -8.32 14.24
C ARG A 103 20.33 -8.29 12.98
N CYS A 104 20.80 -7.11 12.59
CA CYS A 104 21.61 -6.90 11.38
C CYS A 104 23.13 -6.94 11.65
N GLN A 105 23.56 -7.64 12.69
CA GLN A 105 24.98 -7.84 13.03
C GLN A 105 25.74 -6.52 13.25
N GLY A 106 25.09 -5.54 13.86
CA GLY A 106 25.66 -4.22 14.14
C GLY A 106 25.47 -3.20 13.00
N ASN A 107 24.86 -3.60 11.91
CA ASN A 107 24.58 -2.70 10.78
C ASN A 107 23.18 -2.11 10.86
N ASP A 108 22.98 -0.96 10.21
CA ASP A 108 21.68 -0.30 10.18
C ASP A 108 20.65 -1.12 9.44
N ALA A 109 19.40 -1.06 9.88
CA ALA A 109 18.26 -1.45 9.07
C ALA A 109 17.84 -0.24 8.23
N TRP A 110 17.42 -0.52 7.00
CA TRP A 110 16.88 0.51 6.10
C TRP A 110 15.39 0.33 5.87
N HIS A 111 14.70 1.46 5.78
CA HIS A 111 13.30 1.54 5.38
C HIS A 111 13.27 1.83 3.87
N LEU A 112 12.71 0.92 3.10
CA LEU A 112 12.61 1.06 1.65
C LEU A 112 11.14 1.10 1.21
N PRO A 113 10.57 2.29 0.93
CA PRO A 113 9.15 2.43 0.60
C PRO A 113 8.88 2.03 -0.85
N PHE A 114 8.68 0.73 -1.07
CA PHE A 114 8.41 0.13 -2.38
C PHE A 114 6.95 0.22 -2.82
N VAL A 115 6.02 0.27 -1.86
CA VAL A 115 4.59 0.16 -2.18
C VAL A 115 3.85 1.40 -1.68
N ILE A 116 3.27 2.14 -2.62
CA ILE A 116 2.46 3.31 -2.33
C ILE A 116 0.99 2.92 -2.51
N GLY A 117 0.21 3.01 -1.43
CA GLY A 117 -1.21 2.66 -1.44
C GLY A 117 -2.07 3.77 -0.87
N PRO A 118 -2.94 4.41 -1.67
CA PRO A 118 -3.88 5.36 -1.12
C PRO A 118 -4.91 4.66 -0.24
N VAL A 119 -5.28 5.31 0.86
CA VAL A 119 -6.26 4.82 1.81
C VAL A 119 -7.62 5.46 1.51
N ALA A 120 -8.60 4.60 1.29
CA ALA A 120 -9.98 5.00 1.10
C ALA A 120 -10.71 5.07 2.44
N VAL A 121 -11.59 6.05 2.58
CA VAL A 121 -12.71 5.98 3.51
C VAL A 121 -13.82 5.28 2.75
N ALA A 122 -13.96 3.98 2.99
CA ALA A 122 -14.79 3.09 2.20
C ALA A 122 -16.09 2.77 2.92
N TYR A 123 -17.19 2.74 2.19
CA TYR A 123 -18.50 2.55 2.79
C TYR A 123 -19.38 1.63 1.94
N HIS A 124 -20.36 1.04 2.60
CA HIS A 124 -21.44 0.31 1.96
C HIS A 124 -22.77 0.96 2.39
N LEU A 125 -23.40 1.68 1.48
CA LEU A 125 -24.65 2.38 1.75
C LEU A 125 -25.53 2.31 0.52
N ASN A 126 -26.61 1.52 0.61
CA ASN A 126 -27.51 1.29 -0.50
C ASN A 126 -28.14 2.63 -0.97
N GLY A 127 -28.08 2.86 -2.28
CA GLY A 127 -28.65 4.07 -2.90
C GLY A 127 -27.77 5.32 -2.82
N VAL A 128 -26.55 5.22 -2.29
CA VAL A 128 -25.60 6.34 -2.20
C VAL A 128 -24.31 5.97 -2.94
N ASP A 129 -24.20 6.43 -4.20
CA ASP A 129 -23.04 6.13 -5.05
C ASP A 129 -21.90 7.15 -4.88
N HIS A 130 -22.22 8.36 -4.44
CA HIS A 130 -21.27 9.44 -4.24
C HIS A 130 -21.44 10.03 -2.85
N LEU A 131 -20.35 10.14 -2.12
CA LEU A 131 -20.34 10.67 -0.76
C LEU A 131 -19.13 11.59 -0.60
N ASN A 132 -19.37 12.78 -0.10
CA ASN A 132 -18.34 13.76 0.28
C ASN A 132 -18.28 13.84 1.79
N LEU A 133 -17.08 13.78 2.36
CA LEU A 133 -16.86 13.91 3.80
C LEU A 133 -15.65 14.83 4.03
N SER A 134 -15.79 15.82 4.89
CA SER A 134 -14.62 16.57 5.37
C SER A 134 -13.81 15.73 6.34
N ALA A 135 -12.53 16.07 6.51
CA ALA A 135 -11.67 15.40 7.49
C ALA A 135 -12.25 15.48 8.91
N ALA A 136 -12.84 16.60 9.28
CA ALA A 136 -13.52 16.77 10.58
C ALA A 136 -14.71 15.81 10.72
N THR A 137 -15.53 15.68 9.69
CA THR A 137 -16.69 14.77 9.70
C THR A 137 -16.23 13.31 9.78
N VAL A 138 -15.18 12.93 9.06
CA VAL A 138 -14.59 11.59 9.16
C VAL A 138 -14.15 11.31 10.60
N ALA A 139 -13.41 12.23 11.22
CA ALA A 139 -12.96 12.09 12.61
C ALA A 139 -14.13 11.89 13.57
N LYS A 140 -15.20 12.67 13.42
CA LYS A 140 -16.39 12.57 14.27
C LYS A 140 -17.15 11.26 14.07
N ILE A 141 -17.19 10.74 12.85
CA ILE A 141 -17.79 9.43 12.56
C ILE A 141 -17.03 8.32 13.31
N PHE A 142 -15.71 8.28 13.13
CA PHE A 142 -14.89 7.23 13.76
C PHE A 142 -14.77 7.38 15.28
N LYS A 143 -14.99 8.57 15.81
CA LYS A 143 -15.06 8.83 17.24
C LYS A 143 -16.43 8.51 17.86
N GLY A 144 -17.46 8.33 17.01
CA GLY A 144 -18.82 8.02 17.45
C GLY A 144 -19.65 9.22 17.84
N GLU A 145 -19.23 10.43 17.50
CA GLU A 145 -20.03 11.65 17.69
C GLU A 145 -21.12 11.79 16.63
N ILE A 146 -20.84 11.40 15.40
CA ILE A 146 -21.82 11.30 14.32
C ILE A 146 -22.20 9.83 14.18
N LYS A 147 -23.47 9.53 14.46
CA LYS A 147 -23.96 8.15 14.57
C LYS A 147 -24.93 7.73 13.48
N LYS A 148 -25.49 8.71 12.73
CA LYS A 148 -26.49 8.47 11.69
C LYS A 148 -26.00 9.00 10.35
N TRP A 149 -26.32 8.27 9.28
CA TRP A 149 -25.97 8.71 7.93
C TRP A 149 -26.63 10.02 7.52
N ASN A 150 -27.83 10.30 8.03
CA ASN A 150 -28.52 11.56 7.76
C ASN A 150 -28.23 12.69 8.78
N ASP A 151 -27.18 12.53 9.58
CA ASP A 151 -26.73 13.61 10.47
C ASP A 151 -26.54 14.90 9.67
N ALA A 152 -26.91 16.03 10.27
CA ALA A 152 -26.82 17.35 9.63
C ALA A 152 -25.42 17.66 9.09
N ALA A 153 -24.37 17.23 9.78
CA ALA A 153 -22.98 17.43 9.35
C ALA A 153 -22.69 16.72 8.02
N ILE A 154 -23.19 15.50 7.84
CA ILE A 154 -23.06 14.77 6.58
C ILE A 154 -23.96 15.35 5.50
N ALA A 155 -25.21 15.66 5.85
CA ALA A 155 -26.17 16.21 4.91
C ALA A 155 -25.70 17.55 4.30
N GLN A 156 -25.08 18.42 5.10
CA GLN A 156 -24.54 19.70 4.63
C GLN A 156 -23.42 19.54 3.60
N GLU A 157 -22.66 18.48 3.70
CA GLU A 157 -21.56 18.18 2.77
C GLU A 157 -22.04 17.43 1.51
N ASN A 158 -23.30 16.99 1.49
CA ASN A 158 -23.88 16.16 0.42
C ASN A 158 -25.24 16.69 -0.04
N THR A 159 -25.30 17.96 -0.43
CA THR A 159 -26.52 18.61 -0.89
C THR A 159 -27.12 17.85 -2.07
N GLY A 160 -28.41 17.52 -1.99
CA GLY A 160 -29.12 16.80 -3.04
C GLY A 160 -29.02 15.28 -2.97
N VAL A 161 -28.24 14.73 -2.03
CA VAL A 161 -28.16 13.29 -1.79
C VAL A 161 -29.18 12.88 -0.75
N GLN A 162 -29.96 11.84 -1.03
CA GLN A 162 -30.87 11.26 -0.06
C GLN A 162 -30.12 10.31 0.86
N LEU A 163 -29.84 10.77 2.07
CA LEU A 163 -29.16 9.98 3.10
C LEU A 163 -30.20 9.25 3.96
N PRO A 164 -30.02 7.94 4.21
CA PRO A 164 -30.96 7.19 5.04
C PRO A 164 -30.86 7.57 6.52
N ASP A 165 -31.97 7.45 7.23
CA ASP A 165 -32.00 7.53 8.68
C ASP A 165 -31.59 6.15 9.26
N SER A 166 -30.33 5.86 9.17
CA SER A 166 -29.77 4.58 9.65
C SER A 166 -28.46 4.81 10.36
N ASP A 167 -28.12 3.87 11.24
CA ASP A 167 -26.89 3.93 12.01
C ASP A 167 -25.66 3.74 11.13
N ILE A 168 -24.62 4.50 11.42
CA ILE A 168 -23.29 4.27 10.85
C ILE A 168 -22.62 3.15 11.63
N LYS A 169 -22.21 2.11 10.93
CA LYS A 169 -21.53 0.97 11.54
C LYS A 169 -20.05 1.02 11.21
N VAL A 170 -19.25 1.49 12.17
CA VAL A 170 -17.80 1.62 12.02
C VAL A 170 -17.15 0.25 12.13
N VAL A 171 -16.28 -0.07 11.18
CA VAL A 171 -15.42 -1.24 11.21
C VAL A 171 -13.97 -0.79 11.28
N TYR A 172 -13.24 -1.27 12.27
CA TYR A 172 -11.82 -0.92 12.49
C TYR A 172 -10.95 -2.17 12.44
N ARG A 173 -9.64 -1.96 12.31
CA ARG A 173 -8.66 -3.05 12.35
C ARG A 173 -8.46 -3.54 13.77
N SER A 174 -8.62 -4.84 13.98
CA SER A 174 -8.38 -5.49 15.28
C SER A 174 -6.93 -5.88 15.52
N ASP A 175 -6.11 -5.92 14.48
CA ASP A 175 -4.68 -6.24 14.53
C ASP A 175 -3.82 -4.97 14.69
N GLU A 176 -2.52 -5.14 14.95
CA GLU A 176 -1.54 -4.06 15.00
C GLU A 176 -1.25 -3.54 13.59
N SER A 177 -2.07 -2.60 13.15
CA SER A 177 -2.18 -2.14 11.77
C SER A 177 -1.44 -0.84 11.52
N GLY A 178 -0.57 -0.84 10.52
CA GLY A 178 0.04 0.39 10.03
C GLY A 178 -0.97 1.30 9.33
N THR A 179 -2.01 0.74 8.71
CA THR A 179 -3.12 1.53 8.16
C THR A 179 -3.84 2.30 9.27
N SER A 180 -4.12 1.64 10.41
CA SER A 180 -4.70 2.30 11.58
C SER A 180 -3.82 3.43 12.11
N ASP A 181 -2.51 3.21 12.20
CA ASP A 181 -1.57 4.22 12.66
C ASP A 181 -1.57 5.45 11.74
N ASN A 182 -1.43 5.24 10.45
CA ASN A 182 -1.42 6.33 9.48
C ASN A 182 -2.76 7.05 9.38
N PHE A 183 -3.87 6.33 9.45
CA PHE A 183 -5.19 6.93 9.46
C PHE A 183 -5.38 7.83 10.68
N GLN A 184 -4.98 7.38 11.86
CA GLN A 184 -5.03 8.19 13.09
C GLN A 184 -4.11 9.41 13.00
N LYS A 185 -2.90 9.26 12.48
CA LYS A 185 -1.97 10.38 12.26
C LYS A 185 -2.56 11.41 11.30
N PHE A 186 -3.21 10.92 10.23
CA PHE A 186 -3.93 11.81 9.31
C PHE A 186 -5.05 12.58 9.99
N LEU A 187 -5.94 11.91 10.72
CA LEU A 187 -7.04 12.55 11.42
C LEU A 187 -6.54 13.58 12.44
N LYS A 188 -5.48 13.26 13.17
CA LYS A 188 -4.85 14.16 14.13
C LYS A 188 -4.25 15.39 13.46
N ALA A 189 -3.62 15.23 12.29
CA ALA A 189 -3.03 16.35 11.55
C ALA A 189 -4.09 17.22 10.89
N ALA A 190 -5.13 16.61 10.31
CA ALA A 190 -6.16 17.31 9.55
C ALA A 190 -7.29 17.89 10.44
N SER A 191 -7.56 17.28 11.58
CA SER A 191 -8.64 17.66 12.49
C SER A 191 -8.23 17.46 13.96
N PRO A 192 -7.23 18.21 14.46
CA PRO A 192 -6.67 18.01 15.81
C PRO A 192 -7.68 18.28 16.92
N GLU A 193 -8.68 19.12 16.68
CA GLU A 193 -9.77 19.37 17.62
C GLU A 193 -10.71 18.17 17.80
N ASN A 194 -10.71 17.23 16.87
CA ASN A 194 -11.59 16.06 16.89
C ASN A 194 -10.87 14.74 17.09
N TRP A 195 -9.57 14.69 16.86
CA TRP A 195 -8.80 13.44 16.97
C TRP A 195 -7.44 13.68 17.61
N SER A 196 -7.10 12.88 18.64
CA SER A 196 -5.89 13.10 19.44
C SER A 196 -4.98 11.87 19.56
N THR A 197 -5.44 10.70 19.12
CA THR A 197 -4.66 9.46 19.26
C THR A 197 -3.91 9.09 17.98
N GLU A 198 -2.90 8.26 18.12
CA GLU A 198 -2.16 7.64 17.04
C GLU A 198 -1.68 6.26 17.49
N GLY A 199 -1.08 5.50 16.60
CA GLY A 199 -0.59 4.17 16.89
C GLY A 199 -1.35 3.08 16.16
N GLN A 200 -0.81 1.87 16.22
CA GLN A 200 -1.32 0.73 15.45
C GLN A 200 -2.55 0.06 16.06
N ALA A 201 -2.80 0.30 17.34
CA ALA A 201 -4.02 -0.11 17.99
C ALA A 201 -5.09 0.97 17.79
N PHE A 202 -6.11 0.64 17.01
CA PHE A 202 -7.24 1.57 16.81
C PHE A 202 -8.14 1.59 18.04
N PRO A 203 -8.72 2.76 18.41
CA PRO A 203 -9.69 2.82 19.52
C PRO A 203 -10.87 1.89 19.30
N THR A 204 -11.25 1.11 20.33
CA THR A 204 -12.27 0.07 20.23
C THR A 204 -13.62 0.46 20.82
N ALA A 205 -13.76 1.71 21.26
CA ALA A 205 -15.00 2.17 21.91
C ALA A 205 -16.19 2.28 20.96
N VAL A 206 -15.94 2.38 19.65
CA VAL A 206 -16.96 2.59 18.62
C VAL A 206 -16.79 1.55 17.53
N GLY A 207 -17.87 0.86 17.17
CA GLY A 207 -17.87 -0.09 16.09
C GLY A 207 -17.39 -1.48 16.46
N SER A 208 -16.96 -2.23 15.46
CA SER A 208 -16.47 -3.62 15.60
C SER A 208 -15.17 -3.80 14.83
N GLY A 209 -14.35 -4.75 15.29
CA GLY A 209 -13.05 -5.05 14.70
C GLY A 209 -13.09 -6.17 13.67
N ALA A 210 -12.21 -6.07 12.68
CA ALA A 210 -11.92 -7.14 11.74
C ALA A 210 -10.42 -7.18 11.45
N ASN A 211 -9.92 -8.36 11.12
CA ASN A 211 -8.49 -8.58 10.97
C ASN A 211 -8.02 -8.36 9.54
N GLY A 212 -7.00 -7.52 9.37
CA GLY A 212 -6.35 -7.27 8.09
C GLY A 212 -7.17 -6.40 7.15
N SER A 213 -6.53 -5.95 6.07
CA SER A 213 -7.18 -5.14 5.03
C SER A 213 -8.31 -5.89 4.34
N ASN A 214 -8.10 -7.15 4.02
CA ASN A 214 -9.16 -8.02 3.48
C ASN A 214 -10.33 -8.15 4.45
N GLY A 215 -10.05 -8.33 5.74
CA GLY A 215 -11.07 -8.54 6.78
C GLY A 215 -12.01 -7.35 6.91
N VAL A 216 -11.49 -6.12 6.99
CA VAL A 216 -12.33 -4.93 7.10
C VAL A 216 -13.13 -4.66 5.83
N ALA A 217 -12.53 -4.86 4.67
CA ALA A 217 -13.21 -4.66 3.39
C ALA A 217 -14.37 -5.67 3.21
N THR A 218 -14.13 -6.94 3.54
CA THR A 218 -15.15 -7.99 3.48
C THR A 218 -16.28 -7.71 4.46
N GLU A 219 -15.95 -7.33 5.69
CA GLU A 219 -16.95 -7.02 6.72
C GLU A 219 -17.88 -5.87 6.26
N VAL A 220 -17.30 -4.79 5.74
CA VAL A 220 -18.08 -3.64 5.23
C VAL A 220 -18.96 -4.06 4.04
N SER A 221 -18.47 -4.93 3.18
CA SER A 221 -19.25 -5.40 2.02
C SER A 221 -20.50 -6.18 2.44
N ASN A 222 -20.51 -6.77 3.62
CA ASN A 222 -21.61 -7.59 4.14
C ASN A 222 -22.60 -6.79 5.01
N ILE A 223 -22.30 -5.54 5.33
CA ILE A 223 -23.11 -4.73 6.27
C ILE A 223 -23.54 -3.44 5.62
N ASP A 224 -24.83 -3.28 5.34
CA ASP A 224 -25.36 -2.01 4.87
C ASP A 224 -25.22 -0.94 5.97
N GLY A 225 -24.70 0.22 5.61
CA GLY A 225 -24.42 1.32 6.53
C GLY A 225 -23.02 1.26 7.18
N ALA A 226 -22.18 0.31 6.80
CA ALA A 226 -20.83 0.20 7.34
C ALA A 226 -19.83 1.15 6.65
N ILE A 227 -18.82 1.54 7.42
CA ILE A 227 -17.71 2.39 6.98
C ILE A 227 -16.40 1.90 7.58
N THR A 228 -15.32 2.01 6.83
CA THR A 228 -13.97 1.67 7.30
C THR A 228 -12.92 2.54 6.59
N TYR A 229 -11.68 2.41 7.03
CA TYR A 229 -10.50 2.91 6.35
C TYR A 229 -9.73 1.70 5.81
N VAL A 230 -9.43 1.71 4.53
CA VAL A 230 -8.75 0.57 3.87
C VAL A 230 -8.13 1.04 2.56
N GLU A 231 -7.07 0.39 2.11
CA GLU A 231 -6.43 0.72 0.85
C GLU A 231 -7.42 0.58 -0.32
N ALA A 232 -7.28 1.48 -1.29
CA ALA A 232 -8.21 1.60 -2.42
C ALA A 232 -8.41 0.29 -3.20
N GLY A 233 -7.36 -0.52 -3.34
CA GLY A 233 -7.44 -1.80 -4.05
C GLY A 233 -8.40 -2.78 -3.40
N PHE A 234 -8.39 -2.89 -2.07
CA PHE A 234 -9.32 -3.75 -1.34
C PHE A 234 -10.75 -3.24 -1.40
N ALA A 235 -10.93 -1.90 -1.32
CA ALA A 235 -12.24 -1.29 -1.46
C ALA A 235 -12.85 -1.59 -2.84
N LYS A 236 -12.06 -1.47 -3.89
CA LYS A 236 -12.51 -1.76 -5.27
C LYS A 236 -12.83 -3.24 -5.48
N GLN A 237 -12.04 -4.15 -4.94
CA GLN A 237 -12.29 -5.59 -5.02
C GLN A 237 -13.64 -5.97 -4.40
N GLN A 238 -14.03 -5.30 -3.33
CA GLN A 238 -15.31 -5.52 -2.65
C GLN A 238 -16.43 -4.60 -3.17
N LYS A 239 -16.17 -3.80 -4.20
CA LYS A 239 -17.14 -2.87 -4.80
C LYS A 239 -17.74 -1.89 -3.79
N LEU A 240 -16.93 -1.45 -2.84
CA LEU A 240 -17.34 -0.45 -1.85
C LEU A 240 -17.38 0.95 -2.45
N GLY A 241 -18.23 1.81 -1.90
CA GLY A 241 -18.16 3.24 -2.16
C GLY A 241 -16.89 3.81 -1.56
N ILE A 242 -16.29 4.78 -2.23
CA ILE A 242 -15.10 5.50 -1.75
C ILE A 242 -15.48 6.97 -1.64
N ALA A 243 -15.42 7.50 -0.42
CA ALA A 243 -15.76 8.89 -0.19
C ALA A 243 -14.71 9.83 -0.79
N ALA A 244 -15.17 10.92 -1.40
CA ALA A 244 -14.31 12.06 -1.68
C ALA A 244 -14.08 12.81 -0.37
N ILE A 245 -12.84 13.20 -0.10
CA ILE A 245 -12.46 13.84 1.16
C ILE A 245 -12.16 15.32 0.92
N ASP A 246 -12.75 16.17 1.74
CA ASP A 246 -12.41 17.59 1.77
C ASP A 246 -11.28 17.81 2.78
N PHE A 247 -10.10 18.11 2.26
CA PHE A 247 -8.91 18.42 3.04
C PHE A 247 -8.74 19.92 3.31
N GLY A 248 -9.78 20.72 2.99
CA GLY A 248 -9.78 22.16 3.21
C GLY A 248 -9.94 23.00 1.93
N HIS A 249 -10.00 22.39 0.76
CA HIS A 249 -10.13 23.04 -0.55
C HIS A 249 -11.28 22.48 -1.40
N GLY A 250 -12.26 21.87 -0.77
CA GLY A 250 -13.34 21.16 -1.43
C GLY A 250 -13.07 19.67 -1.56
N PRO A 251 -14.09 18.88 -1.92
CA PRO A 251 -13.95 17.43 -2.01
C PRO A 251 -12.93 17.00 -3.08
N VAL A 252 -12.06 16.07 -2.72
CA VAL A 252 -11.07 15.47 -3.62
C VAL A 252 -11.35 13.98 -3.73
N GLN A 253 -11.56 13.49 -4.94
CA GLN A 253 -11.72 12.08 -5.19
C GLN A 253 -10.38 11.36 -5.12
N LEU A 254 -10.39 10.14 -4.60
CA LEU A 254 -9.23 9.27 -4.61
C LEU A 254 -9.04 8.70 -6.01
N ASN A 255 -8.02 9.17 -6.71
CA ASN A 255 -7.62 8.66 -8.02
C ASN A 255 -6.11 8.85 -8.20
N PRO A 256 -5.50 8.27 -9.26
CA PRO A 256 -4.07 8.41 -9.50
C PRO A 256 -3.60 9.86 -9.63
N ASP A 257 -4.41 10.75 -10.20
CA ASP A 257 -4.04 12.15 -10.39
C ASP A 257 -3.99 12.91 -9.07
N SER A 258 -5.01 12.77 -8.22
CA SER A 258 -5.07 13.45 -6.92
C SER A 258 -3.99 12.93 -5.96
N VAL A 259 -3.73 11.64 -5.96
CA VAL A 259 -2.62 11.03 -5.20
C VAL A 259 -1.29 11.53 -5.75
N GLY A 260 -1.16 11.61 -7.08
CA GLY A 260 0.04 12.13 -7.74
C GLY A 260 0.39 13.55 -7.31
N VAL A 261 -0.59 14.42 -7.14
CA VAL A 261 -0.36 15.79 -6.62
C VAL A 261 0.26 15.73 -5.22
N ALA A 262 -0.26 14.87 -4.34
CA ALA A 262 0.31 14.70 -3.00
C ALA A 262 1.74 14.16 -3.06
N LEU A 263 1.99 13.16 -3.90
CA LEU A 263 3.31 12.54 -4.03
C LEU A 263 4.36 13.46 -4.63
N ASP A 264 3.96 14.42 -5.46
CA ASP A 264 4.88 15.45 -5.98
C ASP A 264 5.45 16.33 -4.87
N HIS A 265 4.78 16.38 -3.71
CA HIS A 265 5.20 17.14 -2.53
C HIS A 265 5.73 16.25 -1.41
N LEU A 266 5.94 14.96 -1.68
CA LEU A 266 6.45 14.02 -0.70
C LEU A 266 7.88 14.36 -0.30
N THR A 267 8.14 14.39 1.01
CA THR A 267 9.47 14.64 1.57
C THR A 267 9.89 13.51 2.50
N PHE A 268 11.19 13.39 2.70
CA PHE A 268 11.78 12.37 3.55
C PHE A 268 12.47 13.01 4.75
N LYS A 269 12.38 12.36 5.91
CA LYS A 269 13.10 12.77 7.12
C LYS A 269 14.59 12.46 7.03
N THR A 270 14.96 11.48 6.20
CA THR A 270 16.30 10.93 6.09
C THR A 270 16.84 11.15 4.69
N GLN A 271 18.17 11.18 4.59
CA GLN A 271 18.88 11.19 3.31
C GLN A 271 19.61 9.85 3.14
N GLY A 272 19.99 9.54 1.90
CA GLY A 272 20.68 8.29 1.60
C GLY A 272 19.74 7.11 1.44
N ASN A 273 20.19 5.94 1.88
CA ASN A 273 19.52 4.67 1.58
C ASN A 273 18.42 4.29 2.59
N ASP A 274 18.45 4.86 3.78
CA ASP A 274 17.32 4.73 4.72
C ASP A 274 16.30 5.81 4.37
N MET A 275 15.12 5.40 3.91
CA MET A 275 14.16 6.30 3.31
C MET A 275 12.89 6.43 4.16
N VAL A 276 12.99 7.15 5.27
CA VAL A 276 11.83 7.40 6.13
C VAL A 276 11.07 8.63 5.61
N VAL A 277 9.83 8.44 5.26
CA VAL A 277 8.94 9.49 4.78
C VAL A 277 8.57 10.42 5.93
N ASP A 278 8.52 11.73 5.64
CA ASP A 278 7.94 12.71 6.55
C ASP A 278 6.41 12.63 6.48
N SER A 279 5.84 11.73 7.26
CA SER A 279 4.40 11.51 7.29
C SER A 279 3.65 12.71 7.89
N SER A 280 4.25 13.44 8.80
CA SER A 280 3.63 14.65 9.37
C SER A 280 3.43 15.72 8.31
N ALA A 281 4.44 15.95 7.47
CA ALA A 281 4.33 16.89 6.35
C ALA A 281 3.32 16.40 5.31
N LEU A 282 3.31 15.10 5.02
CA LEU A 282 2.35 14.51 4.07
C LEU A 282 0.91 14.72 4.53
N PHE A 283 0.59 14.36 5.76
CA PHE A 283 -0.80 14.42 6.26
C PHE A 283 -1.27 15.84 6.58
N ALA A 284 -0.37 16.78 6.80
CA ALA A 284 -0.68 18.18 7.06
C ALA A 284 -0.68 19.06 5.81
N MET A 285 -0.37 18.50 4.63
CA MET A 285 -0.27 19.32 3.42
C MET A 285 -1.59 19.96 3.03
N LYS A 286 -1.52 21.16 2.46
CA LYS A 286 -2.67 21.97 2.04
C LYS A 286 -2.68 22.23 0.54
N GLU A 287 -2.06 21.34 -0.23
CA GLU A 287 -2.03 21.46 -1.69
C GLU A 287 -3.43 21.22 -2.25
N LYS A 288 -3.87 22.15 -3.11
CA LYS A 288 -5.15 22.01 -3.81
C LYS A 288 -5.11 20.76 -4.71
N ASP A 289 -6.24 20.06 -4.79
CA ASP A 289 -6.42 18.85 -5.60
C ASP A 289 -5.58 17.64 -5.15
N ALA A 290 -4.88 17.74 -4.02
CA ALA A 290 -4.11 16.63 -3.46
C ALA A 290 -4.97 15.71 -2.60
N TYR A 291 -4.74 14.41 -2.72
CA TYR A 291 -5.24 13.38 -1.83
C TYR A 291 -4.08 12.80 -1.03
N PRO A 292 -3.78 13.32 0.18
CA PRO A 292 -2.57 12.96 0.91
C PRO A 292 -2.71 11.77 1.85
N LEU A 293 -3.90 11.18 1.98
CA LEU A 293 -4.10 9.99 2.81
C LEU A 293 -3.56 8.76 2.06
N VAL A 294 -2.26 8.56 2.18
CA VAL A 294 -1.49 7.59 1.41
C VAL A 294 -0.54 6.85 2.33
N LEU A 295 -0.48 5.52 2.16
CA LEU A 295 0.55 4.70 2.79
C LEU A 295 1.79 4.63 1.90
N THR A 296 2.94 4.71 2.52
CA THR A 296 4.23 4.43 1.90
C THR A 296 4.82 3.23 2.62
N THR A 297 4.45 2.04 2.16
CA THR A 297 4.80 0.80 2.86
C THR A 297 6.26 0.45 2.67
N TYR A 298 6.97 0.34 3.77
CA TYR A 298 8.39 0.01 3.80
C TYR A 298 8.62 -1.49 3.74
N GLU A 299 9.59 -1.91 2.93
CA GLU A 299 10.31 -3.14 3.15
C GLU A 299 11.50 -2.81 4.04
N ILE A 300 11.50 -3.32 5.27
CA ILE A 300 12.55 -3.09 6.24
C ILE A 300 13.57 -4.21 6.09
N VAL A 301 14.81 -3.83 5.76
CA VAL A 301 15.89 -4.76 5.43
C VAL A 301 17.14 -4.42 6.22
N CYS A 302 18.04 -5.40 6.38
CA CYS A 302 19.39 -5.11 6.83
C CYS A 302 20.20 -4.45 5.71
N SER A 303 20.93 -3.40 6.03
CA SER A 303 21.86 -2.76 5.08
C SER A 303 23.04 -3.66 4.76
N ALA A 304 23.43 -4.48 5.73
CA ALA A 304 24.48 -5.48 5.66
C ALA A 304 24.25 -6.50 6.77
N GLY A 305 24.98 -7.62 6.74
CA GLY A 305 24.96 -8.60 7.84
C GLY A 305 24.08 -9.82 7.60
N TYR A 306 23.36 -9.90 6.49
CA TYR A 306 22.73 -11.16 6.08
C TYR A 306 23.78 -12.22 5.73
N ASP A 307 23.44 -13.52 5.88
CA ASP A 307 24.18 -14.55 5.16
C ASP A 307 24.06 -14.30 3.65
N GLN A 308 25.02 -14.82 2.88
CA GLN A 308 25.09 -14.53 1.44
C GLN A 308 23.83 -14.96 0.69
N THR A 309 23.26 -16.10 1.01
CA THR A 309 22.07 -16.62 0.33
C THR A 309 20.86 -15.74 0.59
N THR A 310 20.63 -15.35 1.83
CA THR A 310 19.53 -14.44 2.20
C THR A 310 19.71 -13.06 1.57
N ARG A 311 20.94 -12.52 1.63
CA ARG A 311 21.27 -11.24 0.99
C ARG A 311 20.92 -11.26 -0.49
N ASP A 312 21.36 -12.27 -1.21
CA ASP A 312 21.16 -12.37 -2.65
C ASP A 312 19.68 -12.53 -3.01
N ARG A 313 18.92 -13.30 -2.22
CA ARG A 313 17.46 -13.41 -2.37
C ARG A 313 16.76 -12.08 -2.14
N VAL A 314 17.11 -11.36 -1.09
CA VAL A 314 16.52 -10.04 -0.80
C VAL A 314 16.79 -9.07 -1.95
N LYS A 315 18.03 -9.01 -2.42
CA LYS A 315 18.43 -8.13 -3.53
C LYS A 315 17.70 -8.49 -4.82
N ASP A 316 17.61 -9.76 -5.13
CA ASP A 316 16.91 -10.24 -6.33
C ASP A 316 15.42 -9.90 -6.27
N PHE A 317 14.77 -10.21 -5.15
CA PHE A 317 13.35 -9.92 -4.99
C PHE A 317 13.06 -8.41 -5.10
N LEU A 318 13.82 -7.58 -4.41
CA LEU A 318 13.61 -6.12 -4.45
C LEU A 318 13.92 -5.53 -5.83
N SER A 319 14.89 -6.09 -6.56
CA SER A 319 15.18 -5.70 -7.95
C SER A 319 13.99 -6.02 -8.86
N VAL A 320 13.39 -7.19 -8.69
CA VAL A 320 12.18 -7.60 -9.42
C VAL A 320 11.00 -6.69 -9.05
N ALA A 321 10.81 -6.41 -7.77
CA ALA A 321 9.75 -5.51 -7.31
C ALA A 321 9.90 -4.10 -7.91
N LEU A 322 11.12 -3.61 -8.00
CA LEU A 322 11.42 -2.31 -8.61
C LEU A 322 11.10 -2.30 -10.12
N ASN A 323 11.40 -3.41 -10.81
CA ASN A 323 11.08 -3.56 -12.23
C ASN A 323 9.59 -3.81 -12.50
N SER A 324 8.83 -4.09 -11.46
CA SER A 324 7.39 -4.38 -11.53
C SER A 324 6.53 -3.18 -11.09
N GLN A 325 7.08 -1.99 -11.12
CA GLN A 325 6.37 -0.73 -10.86
C GLN A 325 5.68 -0.30 -12.16
N ASP A 326 4.60 -0.96 -12.52
CA ASP A 326 3.98 -0.91 -13.84
C ASP A 326 2.46 -0.79 -13.77
N GLN A 327 1.81 -0.86 -14.93
CA GLN A 327 0.35 -0.74 -15.03
C GLN A 327 -0.40 -1.86 -14.31
N GLU A 328 0.13 -3.08 -14.27
CA GLU A 328 -0.52 -4.17 -13.53
C GLU A 328 -0.55 -3.88 -12.03
N LEU A 329 0.53 -3.31 -11.48
CA LEU A 329 0.55 -2.85 -10.09
C LEU A 329 -0.47 -1.72 -9.86
N ALA A 330 -0.57 -0.78 -10.79
CA ALA A 330 -1.56 0.30 -10.74
C ALA A 330 -3.00 -0.26 -10.79
N ASP A 331 -3.25 -1.27 -11.58
CA ASP A 331 -4.57 -1.91 -11.70
C ASP A 331 -4.98 -2.60 -10.38
N LEU A 332 -4.02 -2.96 -9.53
CA LEU A 332 -4.28 -3.48 -8.18
C LEU A 332 -4.61 -2.38 -7.16
N GLY A 333 -4.55 -1.12 -7.55
CA GLY A 333 -4.89 0.02 -6.70
C GLY A 333 -3.69 0.71 -6.05
N TYR A 334 -2.48 0.33 -6.40
CA TYR A 334 -1.25 0.97 -5.90
C TYR A 334 -0.76 2.04 -6.89
N ILE A 335 0.11 2.90 -6.41
CA ILE A 335 0.76 3.91 -7.26
C ILE A 335 2.20 3.49 -7.50
N PRO A 336 2.58 3.15 -8.72
CA PRO A 336 3.97 2.80 -9.04
C PRO A 336 4.94 3.91 -8.65
N VAL A 337 6.05 3.53 -8.01
CA VAL A 337 7.11 4.49 -7.69
C VAL A 337 7.82 4.94 -8.96
N LYS A 338 8.21 6.21 -9.01
CA LYS A 338 8.86 6.81 -10.17
C LYS A 338 9.82 7.94 -9.77
N GLY A 339 10.59 8.44 -10.72
CA GLY A 339 11.47 9.59 -10.53
C GLY A 339 12.53 9.36 -9.47
N THR A 340 12.81 10.38 -8.67
CA THR A 340 13.85 10.33 -7.63
C THR A 340 13.57 9.30 -6.54
N HIS A 341 12.32 9.06 -6.22
CA HIS A 341 11.91 8.01 -5.28
C HIS A 341 12.40 6.63 -5.79
N ARG A 342 12.08 6.33 -7.04
CA ARG A 342 12.51 5.08 -7.68
C ARG A 342 14.03 4.97 -7.76
N ASP A 343 14.71 6.05 -8.13
CA ASP A 343 16.17 6.07 -8.24
C ASP A 343 16.86 5.83 -6.91
N ARG A 344 16.32 6.38 -5.83
CA ARG A 344 16.84 6.14 -4.47
C ARG A 344 16.65 4.69 -4.04
N LEU A 345 15.50 4.07 -4.36
CA LEU A 345 15.26 2.65 -4.08
C LEU A 345 16.26 1.77 -4.84
N GLU A 346 16.49 2.05 -6.11
CA GLU A 346 17.46 1.32 -6.93
C GLU A 346 18.86 1.38 -6.32
N LYS A 347 19.30 2.57 -5.94
CA LYS A 347 20.59 2.78 -5.29
C LYS A 347 20.70 2.03 -3.97
N ALA A 348 19.64 2.07 -3.14
CA ALA A 348 19.61 1.39 -1.85
C ALA A 348 19.71 -0.13 -2.03
N VAL A 349 18.96 -0.72 -2.96
CA VAL A 349 19.01 -2.17 -3.23
C VAL A 349 20.43 -2.59 -3.65
N LYS A 350 21.06 -1.84 -4.55
CA LYS A 350 22.43 -2.11 -4.96
C LYS A 350 23.42 -2.05 -3.81
N ALA A 351 23.18 -1.20 -2.83
CA ALA A 351 24.07 -0.98 -1.70
C ALA A 351 23.92 -2.02 -0.56
N ILE A 352 22.91 -2.88 -0.58
CA ILE A 352 22.78 -3.97 0.39
C ILE A 352 23.96 -4.91 0.22
N SER A 353 24.72 -5.11 1.30
CA SER A 353 25.98 -5.88 1.25
C SER A 353 26.02 -7.05 2.22
#